data_5e8ad5290fa7ed6561dda51804db17fa
#
_entry.id   5e8ad5290fa7ed6561dda51804db17fa
#
_cell.length_a   1.000
_cell.length_b   1.000
_cell.length_c   1.000
_cell.angle_alpha   90.00
_cell.angle_beta   90.00
_cell.angle_gamma   90.00
#
_symmetry.space_group_name_H-M   'P 1'
#
loop_
_entity.id
_entity.type
_entity.pdbx_description
1 polymer ?
#
loop_
_entity_poly.entity_id
_entity_poly.type
_entity_poly.pdbx_seq_one_letter_code
_entity_poly.pdbx_strand_id
1 'polypeptide(L)'
;MAYEGKMKYFILTNGDKNPFPQIINWSQTIDVRKLTRDEYQKIPPFIQLNAKLGIDGIFPDVIVKPFLLLSRPAMEVTALYDLNIPFLFFVLFDTEKGECASYYCPVLEEEECLAGKPGPGQRGIILDRRKMNGFPLFRVRIGLESAIIIHMDLAESLLEREATGLKLKEVSVSGSSILK
;
A
#
# COMPACT_ATOMS: atom_id res chain seq x y z
N MET A 1 -1.42 -25.95 18.47
CA MET A 1 -0.88 -26.32 17.15
C MET A 1 -0.57 -25.02 16.43
N ALA A 2 0.71 -24.71 16.27
CA ALA A 2 1.13 -23.56 15.49
C ALA A 2 0.83 -23.88 14.03
N TYR A 3 -0.04 -23.11 13.40
CA TYR A 3 -0.19 -23.09 11.96
C TYR A 3 1.14 -22.58 11.38
N GLU A 4 2.03 -23.48 10.98
CA GLU A 4 3.16 -23.17 10.11
C GLU A 4 2.62 -22.92 8.68
N GLY A 5 1.69 -22.01 8.54
CA GLY A 5 1.26 -21.47 7.27
C GLY A 5 2.45 -20.77 6.63
N LYS A 6 2.76 -21.13 5.39
CA LYS A 6 3.78 -20.50 4.57
C LYS A 6 3.51 -18.99 4.54
N MET A 7 4.24 -18.19 5.32
CA MET A 7 4.06 -16.74 5.32
C MET A 7 4.29 -16.21 3.90
N LYS A 8 3.24 -15.72 3.28
CA LYS A 8 3.27 -15.14 1.94
C LYS A 8 3.09 -13.64 2.00
N TYR A 9 3.84 -12.97 1.17
CA TYR A 9 3.79 -11.52 1.00
C TYR A 9 3.65 -11.18 -0.47
N PHE A 10 3.05 -10.03 -0.73
CA PHE A 10 2.83 -9.52 -2.07
C PHE A 10 3.27 -8.07 -2.18
N ILE A 11 3.72 -7.66 -3.35
CA ILE A 11 3.80 -6.25 -3.71
C ILE A 11 2.38 -5.82 -4.06
N LEU A 12 1.92 -4.77 -3.42
CA LEU A 12 0.66 -4.11 -3.74
C LEU A 12 0.89 -3.08 -4.83
N THR A 13 0.15 -3.19 -5.92
CA THR A 13 0.17 -2.25 -7.05
C THR A 13 -1.23 -1.88 -7.49
N ASN A 14 -1.35 -0.83 -8.29
CA ASN A 14 -2.63 -0.50 -8.90
C ASN A 14 -3.12 -1.62 -9.83
N GLY A 15 -4.41 -1.91 -9.79
CA GLY A 15 -5.05 -2.85 -10.69
C GLY A 15 -5.12 -2.33 -12.13
N ASP A 16 -5.17 -3.24 -13.10
CA ASP A 16 -5.16 -2.90 -14.53
C ASP A 16 -6.57 -2.62 -15.11
N LYS A 17 -7.62 -2.94 -14.37
CA LYS A 17 -8.98 -3.05 -14.91
C LYS A 17 -9.77 -1.75 -15.00
N ASN A 18 -9.37 -0.70 -14.27
CA ASN A 18 -10.09 0.57 -14.23
C ASN A 18 -9.14 1.74 -14.39
N PRO A 19 -9.52 2.80 -15.12
CA PRO A 19 -8.76 4.02 -15.13
C PRO A 19 -8.77 4.62 -13.72
N PHE A 20 -7.57 4.72 -13.13
CA PHE A 20 -7.39 5.34 -11.81
C PHE A 20 -7.59 6.85 -11.90
N PRO A 21 -8.11 7.49 -10.84
CA PRO A 21 -8.15 8.93 -10.77
C PRO A 21 -6.73 9.49 -10.86
N GLN A 22 -6.53 10.43 -11.74
CA GLN A 22 -5.27 11.18 -11.81
C GLN A 22 -5.29 12.24 -10.71
N ILE A 23 -4.46 12.08 -9.68
CA ILE A 23 -4.32 13.06 -8.60
C ILE A 23 -3.44 14.19 -9.09
N ILE A 24 -3.99 15.42 -9.13
CA ILE A 24 -3.38 16.59 -9.74
C ILE A 24 -2.65 17.40 -8.66
N ASN A 25 -1.44 17.87 -8.98
CA ASN A 25 -0.65 18.80 -8.14
C ASN A 25 -0.42 18.36 -6.69
N TRP A 26 -0.50 17.06 -6.43
CA TRP A 26 -0.29 16.50 -5.09
C TRP A 26 1.09 16.87 -4.50
N SER A 27 2.12 16.92 -5.32
CA SER A 27 3.50 17.24 -4.89
C SER A 27 3.68 18.68 -4.40
N GLN A 28 2.77 19.59 -4.75
CA GLN A 28 2.73 20.96 -4.22
C GLN A 28 2.04 21.04 -2.86
N THR A 29 1.20 20.05 -2.55
CA THR A 29 0.38 20.03 -1.34
C THR A 29 0.97 19.14 -0.26
N ILE A 30 1.59 18.02 -0.64
CA ILE A 30 2.14 17.05 0.29
C ILE A 30 3.55 16.62 -0.11
N ASP A 31 4.44 16.62 0.85
CA ASP A 31 5.77 16.00 0.72
C ASP A 31 5.67 14.54 1.17
N VAL A 32 5.63 13.61 0.19
CA VAL A 32 5.51 12.16 0.45
C VAL A 32 6.69 11.59 1.25
N ARG A 33 7.82 12.29 1.31
CA ARG A 33 8.97 11.89 2.14
C ARG A 33 8.65 11.97 3.63
N LYS A 34 7.69 12.82 4.00
CA LYS A 34 7.20 12.98 5.37
C LYS A 34 6.12 11.98 5.76
N LEU A 35 5.67 11.11 4.84
CA LEU A 35 4.75 10.01 5.14
C LEU A 35 5.51 8.87 5.85
N THR A 36 6.19 9.19 6.93
CA THR A 36 6.94 8.28 7.80
C THR A 36 6.43 8.38 9.22
N ARG A 37 6.66 7.35 10.03
CA ARG A 37 6.24 7.34 11.44
C ARG A 37 6.81 8.50 12.26
N ASP A 38 8.01 8.97 11.90
CA ASP A 38 8.69 10.05 12.63
C ASP A 38 8.21 11.45 12.21
N GLU A 39 7.71 11.61 10.98
CA GLU A 39 7.45 12.94 10.42
C GLU A 39 5.99 13.21 10.05
N TYR A 40 5.12 12.22 10.03
CA TYR A 40 3.73 12.39 9.57
C TYR A 40 2.95 13.44 10.36
N GLN A 41 3.30 13.69 11.61
CA GLN A 41 2.67 14.71 12.46
C GLN A 41 2.92 16.14 11.94
N LYS A 42 3.91 16.33 11.06
CA LYS A 42 4.19 17.60 10.37
C LYS A 42 3.27 17.81 9.15
N ILE A 43 2.52 16.79 8.78
CA ILE A 43 1.55 16.84 7.69
C ILE A 43 0.17 17.19 8.28
N PRO A 44 -0.61 18.07 7.67
CA PRO A 44 -1.97 18.32 8.13
C PRO A 44 -2.80 17.03 8.20
N PRO A 45 -3.60 16.82 9.24
CA PRO A 45 -4.38 15.59 9.41
C PRO A 45 -5.51 15.46 8.38
N PHE A 46 -5.86 16.55 7.72
CA PHE A 46 -6.84 16.62 6.64
C PHE A 46 -6.24 17.29 5.40
N ILE A 47 -6.36 16.65 4.27
CA ILE A 47 -5.82 17.15 3.00
C ILE A 47 -6.87 16.97 1.90
N GLN A 48 -7.14 18.03 1.18
CA GLN A 48 -7.94 17.99 -0.04
C GLN A 48 -7.03 18.07 -1.26
N LEU A 49 -7.23 17.16 -2.21
CA LEU A 49 -6.51 17.12 -3.48
C LEU A 49 -7.50 17.10 -4.63
N ASN A 50 -7.14 17.74 -5.71
CA ASN A 50 -7.88 17.63 -6.95
C ASN A 50 -7.52 16.32 -7.66
N ALA A 51 -8.54 15.68 -8.22
CA ALA A 51 -8.40 14.48 -9.02
C ALA A 51 -9.15 14.63 -10.33
N LYS A 52 -8.75 13.89 -11.33
CA LYS A 52 -9.45 13.80 -12.61
C LYS A 52 -9.80 12.34 -12.88
N LEU A 53 -11.08 12.04 -12.90
CA LEU A 53 -11.61 10.75 -13.29
C LEU A 53 -11.66 10.65 -14.82
N GLY A 54 -11.33 9.48 -15.38
CA GLY A 54 -11.62 9.18 -16.79
C GLY A 54 -13.12 9.14 -17.06
N ILE A 55 -13.50 8.94 -18.32
CA ILE A 55 -14.92 8.94 -18.76
C ILE A 55 -15.75 7.93 -17.96
N ASP A 56 -15.25 6.71 -17.81
CA ASP A 56 -15.86 5.64 -17.01
C ASP A 56 -15.12 5.42 -15.69
N GLY A 57 -14.34 6.41 -15.25
CA GLY A 57 -13.54 6.32 -14.04
C GLY A 57 -14.39 6.34 -12.80
N ILE A 58 -14.04 5.49 -11.86
CA ILE A 58 -14.59 5.45 -10.51
C ILE A 58 -13.48 5.70 -9.49
N PHE A 59 -13.86 6.05 -8.28
CA PHE A 59 -12.97 6.08 -7.14
C PHE A 59 -12.82 4.67 -6.57
N PRO A 60 -11.67 3.96 -6.78
CA PRO A 60 -11.50 2.59 -6.30
C PRO A 60 -11.21 2.57 -4.79
N ASP A 61 -11.32 1.38 -4.17
CA ASP A 61 -11.03 1.21 -2.74
C ASP A 61 -9.56 1.39 -2.40
N VAL A 62 -8.67 1.06 -3.34
CA VAL A 62 -7.22 1.14 -3.15
C VAL A 62 -6.57 1.89 -4.30
N ILE A 63 -5.86 2.96 -3.98
CA ILE A 63 -5.00 3.71 -4.89
C ILE A 63 -3.58 3.60 -4.34
N VAL A 64 -2.65 3.06 -5.13
CA VAL A 64 -1.28 2.83 -4.66
C VAL A 64 -0.34 3.97 -5.02
N LYS A 65 -0.58 4.64 -6.14
CA LYS A 65 0.26 5.76 -6.59
C LYS A 65 -0.55 7.06 -6.71
N PRO A 66 0.04 8.20 -6.37
CA PRO A 66 1.45 8.46 -5.97
C PRO A 66 1.81 7.99 -4.56
N PHE A 67 0.84 7.77 -3.69
CA PHE A 67 0.97 7.20 -2.34
C PHE A 67 -0.28 6.39 -2.05
N LEU A 68 -0.18 5.49 -1.06
CA LEU A 68 -1.27 4.59 -0.73
C LEU A 68 -2.46 5.34 -0.13
N LEU A 69 -3.60 5.20 -0.76
CA LEU A 69 -4.88 5.68 -0.27
C LEU A 69 -5.86 4.51 -0.20
N LEU A 70 -6.58 4.41 0.90
CA LEU A 70 -7.57 3.38 1.18
C LEU A 70 -8.95 4.03 1.35
N SER A 71 -9.98 3.48 0.72
CA SER A 71 -11.36 3.82 1.04
C SER A 71 -11.66 3.51 2.51
N ARG A 72 -12.74 4.02 3.05
CA ARG A 72 -13.11 3.73 4.44
C ARG A 72 -13.24 2.24 4.72
N PRO A 73 -13.93 1.42 3.91
CA PRO A 73 -13.98 -0.03 4.13
C PRO A 73 -12.60 -0.70 4.11
N ALA A 74 -11.73 -0.34 3.16
CA ALA A 74 -10.37 -0.90 3.07
C ALA A 74 -9.49 -0.46 4.25
N MET A 75 -9.64 0.78 4.72
CA MET A 75 -8.97 1.28 5.92
C MET A 75 -9.41 0.53 7.16
N GLU A 76 -10.72 0.33 7.38
CA GLU A 76 -11.27 -0.39 8.53
C GLU A 76 -10.74 -1.83 8.58
N VAL A 77 -10.67 -2.53 7.43
CA VAL A 77 -10.05 -3.85 7.34
C VAL A 77 -8.57 -3.80 7.71
N THR A 78 -7.82 -2.85 7.18
CA THR A 78 -6.39 -2.70 7.47
C THR A 78 -6.14 -2.45 8.95
N ALA A 79 -6.96 -1.61 9.59
CA ALA A 79 -6.87 -1.31 11.02
C ALA A 79 -7.12 -2.51 11.93
N LEU A 80 -7.84 -3.54 11.48
CA LEU A 80 -8.01 -4.79 12.25
C LEU A 80 -6.70 -5.59 12.36
N TYR A 81 -5.80 -5.44 11.39
CA TYR A 81 -4.52 -6.16 11.37
C TYR A 81 -3.39 -5.39 12.06
N ASP A 82 -3.49 -4.06 12.14
CA ASP A 82 -2.55 -3.21 12.88
C ASP A 82 -3.32 -2.06 13.54
N LEU A 83 -3.66 -2.23 14.81
CA LEU A 83 -4.41 -1.25 15.60
C LEU A 83 -3.64 0.06 15.86
N ASN A 84 -2.33 0.05 15.65
CA ASN A 84 -1.47 1.21 15.92
C ASN A 84 -1.09 1.99 14.66
N ILE A 85 -1.58 1.58 13.49
CA ILE A 85 -1.28 2.29 12.25
C ILE A 85 -1.99 3.66 12.24
N PRO A 86 -1.26 4.77 12.11
CA PRO A 86 -1.88 6.07 11.95
C PRO A 86 -2.41 6.24 10.53
N PHE A 87 -3.51 6.98 10.41
CA PHE A 87 -4.08 7.35 9.11
C PHE A 87 -4.20 8.85 9.00
N LEU A 88 -3.82 9.40 7.85
CA LEU A 88 -4.14 10.77 7.44
C LEU A 88 -5.38 10.76 6.57
N PHE A 89 -6.25 11.75 6.75
CA PHE A 89 -7.51 11.82 6.02
C PHE A 89 -7.36 12.66 4.76
N PHE A 90 -7.80 12.13 3.63
CA PHE A 90 -7.76 12.76 2.33
C PHE A 90 -9.16 12.85 1.72
N VAL A 91 -9.43 13.93 1.00
CA VAL A 91 -10.56 14.02 0.10
C VAL A 91 -10.05 14.29 -1.30
N LEU A 92 -10.39 13.40 -2.23
CA LEU A 92 -10.15 13.59 -3.66
C LEU A 92 -11.40 14.20 -4.27
N PHE A 93 -11.24 15.27 -5.02
CA PHE A 93 -12.34 16.00 -5.64
C PHE A 93 -12.12 16.18 -7.13
N ASP A 94 -13.05 15.67 -7.94
CA ASP A 94 -13.09 15.93 -9.38
C ASP A 94 -14.01 17.12 -9.65
N THR A 95 -13.41 18.26 -9.96
CA THR A 95 -14.14 19.52 -10.21
C THR A 95 -14.92 19.50 -11.51
N GLU A 96 -14.52 18.69 -12.50
CA GLU A 96 -15.20 18.58 -13.81
C GLU A 96 -16.50 17.78 -13.66
N LYS A 97 -16.47 16.71 -12.89
CA LYS A 97 -17.64 15.85 -12.65
C LYS A 97 -18.45 16.22 -11.41
N GLY A 98 -17.89 17.04 -10.53
CA GLY A 98 -18.51 17.36 -9.25
C GLY A 98 -18.56 16.18 -8.27
N GLU A 99 -17.70 15.19 -8.45
CA GLU A 99 -17.62 13.99 -7.62
C GLU A 99 -16.48 14.08 -6.63
N CYS A 100 -16.65 13.49 -5.45
CA CYS A 100 -15.60 13.40 -4.45
C CYS A 100 -15.62 12.05 -3.74
N ALA A 101 -14.45 11.68 -3.19
CA ALA A 101 -14.29 10.48 -2.37
C ALA A 101 -13.34 10.73 -1.21
N SER A 102 -13.66 10.13 -0.07
CA SER A 102 -12.84 10.15 1.14
C SER A 102 -11.89 8.98 1.14
N TYR A 103 -10.63 9.27 1.49
CA TYR A 103 -9.57 8.29 1.58
C TYR A 103 -8.76 8.42 2.86
N TYR A 104 -8.09 7.35 3.22
CA TYR A 104 -7.22 7.26 4.37
C TYR A 104 -5.84 6.79 3.92
N CYS A 105 -4.83 7.60 4.19
CA CYS A 105 -3.43 7.27 3.89
C CYS A 105 -2.79 6.63 5.12
N PRO A 106 -2.47 5.33 5.10
CA PRO A 106 -1.76 4.70 6.20
C PRO A 106 -0.32 5.19 6.25
N VAL A 107 0.14 5.54 7.45
CA VAL A 107 1.55 5.88 7.69
C VAL A 107 2.30 4.59 7.98
N LEU A 108 2.92 4.05 6.94
CA LEU A 108 3.56 2.74 6.97
C LEU A 108 4.97 2.80 7.57
N GLU A 109 5.36 1.74 8.27
CA GLU A 109 6.75 1.48 8.59
C GLU A 109 7.56 1.22 7.32
N GLU A 110 8.81 1.66 7.30
CA GLU A 110 9.78 1.32 6.27
C GLU A 110 10.73 0.25 6.83
N GLU A 111 10.71 -0.94 6.24
CA GLU A 111 11.51 -2.05 6.70
C GLU A 111 12.74 -2.28 5.81
N GLU A 112 13.90 -2.46 6.42
CA GLU A 112 15.16 -2.82 5.75
C GLU A 112 15.32 -4.35 5.65
N CYS A 113 14.31 -5.00 5.09
CA CYS A 113 14.22 -6.46 5.04
C CYS A 113 14.53 -7.07 3.67
N LEU A 114 15.21 -6.35 2.77
CA LEU A 114 15.65 -6.94 1.51
C LEU A 114 16.80 -7.93 1.72
N ALA A 115 16.73 -9.11 1.05
CA ALA A 115 17.73 -10.17 1.11
C ALA A 115 18.92 -9.96 0.16
N GLY A 116 19.18 -8.72 -0.27
CA GLY A 116 20.22 -8.39 -1.23
C GLY A 116 19.70 -8.22 -2.67
N LYS A 117 20.63 -8.08 -3.61
CA LYS A 117 20.27 -7.96 -5.04
C LYS A 117 19.82 -9.31 -5.58
N PRO A 118 18.78 -9.34 -6.43
CA PRO A 118 18.40 -10.57 -7.12
C PRO A 118 19.59 -11.12 -7.92
N GLY A 119 19.77 -12.43 -7.88
CA GLY A 119 20.80 -13.11 -8.67
C GLY A 119 20.55 -13.00 -10.19
N PRO A 120 21.53 -13.41 -11.02
CA PRO A 120 21.36 -13.45 -12.46
C PRO A 120 20.13 -14.29 -12.84
N GLY A 121 19.18 -13.68 -13.58
CA GLY A 121 17.95 -14.34 -14.00
C GLY A 121 16.77 -14.23 -13.03
N GLN A 122 16.96 -13.74 -11.80
CA GLN A 122 15.88 -13.46 -10.86
C GLN A 122 15.36 -12.03 -11.07
N ARG A 123 14.12 -11.91 -11.50
CA ARG A 123 13.41 -10.63 -11.60
C ARG A 123 12.52 -10.45 -10.37
N GLY A 124 12.81 -9.43 -9.55
CA GLY A 124 11.97 -9.07 -8.42
C GLY A 124 12.74 -8.87 -7.12
N ILE A 125 12.03 -8.49 -6.09
CA ILE A 125 12.58 -8.34 -4.74
C ILE A 125 12.49 -9.67 -3.98
N ILE A 126 13.44 -9.89 -3.08
CA ILE A 126 13.45 -11.01 -2.15
C ILE A 126 13.49 -10.43 -0.74
N LEU A 127 12.57 -10.83 0.10
CA LEU A 127 12.52 -10.42 1.51
C LEU A 127 13.32 -11.41 2.37
N ASP A 128 14.08 -10.92 3.34
CA ASP A 128 14.75 -11.74 4.35
C ASP A 128 13.84 -11.86 5.60
N ARG A 129 13.28 -13.04 5.81
CA ARG A 129 12.36 -13.32 6.93
C ARG A 129 12.96 -12.92 8.29
N ARG A 130 14.25 -13.06 8.47
CA ARG A 130 14.92 -12.75 9.75
C ARG A 130 14.96 -11.26 10.08
N LYS A 131 14.79 -10.41 9.05
CA LYS A 131 14.81 -8.96 9.18
C LYS A 131 13.41 -8.34 9.22
N MET A 132 12.37 -9.16 9.06
CA MET A 132 10.98 -8.69 9.02
C MET A 132 10.42 -8.61 10.43
N ASN A 133 9.74 -7.51 10.74
CA ASN A 133 9.10 -7.29 12.04
C ASN A 133 7.65 -7.80 12.12
N GLY A 134 7.15 -8.40 11.01
CA GLY A 134 5.82 -9.03 10.97
C GLY A 134 4.67 -8.06 10.76
N PHE A 135 4.92 -6.84 10.31
CA PHE A 135 3.84 -5.92 9.95
C PHE A 135 2.99 -6.48 8.80
N PRO A 136 1.67 -6.32 8.87
CA PRO A 136 0.76 -6.79 7.82
C PRO A 136 0.84 -5.95 6.55
N LEU A 137 1.27 -4.70 6.67
CA LEU A 137 1.41 -3.72 5.60
C LEU A 137 2.58 -2.79 5.92
N PHE A 138 3.57 -2.74 5.03
CA PHE A 138 4.80 -1.96 5.23
C PHE A 138 5.43 -1.54 3.90
N ARG A 139 6.43 -0.68 3.97
CA ARG A 139 7.22 -0.27 2.80
C ARG A 139 8.62 -0.87 2.83
N VAL A 140 9.15 -1.15 1.64
CA VAL A 140 10.57 -1.43 1.44
C VAL A 140 11.13 -0.47 0.40
N ARG A 141 12.33 0.02 0.63
CA ARG A 141 13.02 0.91 -0.31
C ARG A 141 13.80 0.09 -1.35
N ILE A 142 13.57 0.41 -2.62
CA ILE A 142 14.24 -0.23 -3.76
C ILE A 142 14.91 0.88 -4.59
N GLY A 143 16.17 1.19 -4.29
CA GLY A 143 16.86 2.31 -4.89
C GLY A 143 16.21 3.65 -4.52
N LEU A 144 15.70 4.38 -5.51
CA LEU A 144 15.01 5.66 -5.31
C LEU A 144 13.49 5.51 -5.14
N GLU A 145 12.95 4.32 -5.38
CA GLU A 145 11.52 4.02 -5.24
C GLU A 145 11.25 3.22 -3.97
N SER A 146 9.99 3.13 -3.60
CA SER A 146 9.53 2.24 -2.55
C SER A 146 8.39 1.35 -3.06
N ALA A 147 8.37 0.11 -2.59
CA ALA A 147 7.29 -0.82 -2.82
C ALA A 147 6.47 -1.00 -1.54
N ILE A 148 5.16 -1.17 -1.69
CA ILE A 148 4.27 -1.50 -0.59
C ILE A 148 4.13 -3.01 -0.55
N ILE A 149 4.42 -3.58 0.60
CA ILE A 149 4.34 -5.02 0.86
C ILE A 149 3.15 -5.30 1.76
N ILE A 150 2.36 -6.28 1.38
CA ILE A 150 1.17 -6.71 2.11
C ILE A 150 1.26 -8.20 2.44
N HIS A 151 0.91 -8.56 3.68
CA HIS A 151 0.80 -9.96 4.10
C HIS A 151 -0.46 -10.61 3.49
N MET A 152 -0.39 -11.92 3.25
CA MET A 152 -1.47 -12.70 2.65
C MET A 152 -2.80 -12.52 3.36
N ASP A 153 -2.85 -12.60 4.69
CA ASP A 153 -4.09 -12.55 5.46
C ASP A 153 -4.84 -11.21 5.25
N LEU A 154 -4.12 -10.09 5.25
CA LEU A 154 -4.72 -8.79 4.96
C LEU A 154 -5.15 -8.69 3.49
N ALA A 155 -4.32 -9.21 2.58
CA ALA A 155 -4.64 -9.23 1.16
C ALA A 155 -5.91 -10.05 0.87
N GLU A 156 -6.05 -11.24 1.45
CA GLU A 156 -7.24 -12.08 1.35
C GLU A 156 -8.47 -11.38 1.93
N SER A 157 -8.35 -10.75 3.10
CA SER A 157 -9.46 -10.01 3.71
C SER A 157 -9.95 -8.83 2.87
N LEU A 158 -9.07 -8.16 2.14
CA LEU A 158 -9.45 -7.11 1.19
C LEU A 158 -10.16 -7.71 -0.04
N LEU A 159 -9.62 -8.82 -0.58
CA LEU A 159 -10.19 -9.49 -1.75
C LEU A 159 -11.55 -10.12 -1.46
N GLU A 160 -11.75 -10.74 -0.29
CA GLU A 160 -13.03 -11.31 0.15
C GLU A 160 -14.14 -10.25 0.27
N ARG A 161 -13.75 -9.00 0.51
CA ARG A 161 -14.66 -7.85 0.53
C ARG A 161 -14.76 -7.14 -0.82
N GLU A 162 -14.29 -7.79 -1.87
CA GLU A 162 -14.34 -7.29 -3.25
C GLU A 162 -13.69 -5.89 -3.42
N ALA A 163 -12.67 -5.58 -2.59
CA ALA A 163 -11.96 -4.31 -2.67
C ALA A 163 -11.40 -4.10 -4.07
N THR A 164 -11.70 -2.94 -4.65
CA THR A 164 -11.33 -2.56 -6.00
C THR A 164 -10.00 -1.81 -6.05
N GLY A 165 -9.34 -1.81 -7.22
CA GLY A 165 -8.16 -1.00 -7.47
C GLY A 165 -6.83 -1.62 -7.08
N LEU A 166 -6.81 -2.81 -6.52
CA LEU A 166 -5.58 -3.49 -6.10
C LEU A 166 -5.16 -4.61 -7.06
N LYS A 167 -3.86 -4.79 -7.18
CA LYS A 167 -3.22 -5.92 -7.84
C LYS A 167 -2.09 -6.42 -6.97
N LEU A 168 -1.97 -7.71 -6.85
CA LEU A 168 -1.00 -8.39 -5.99
C LEU A 168 0.02 -9.14 -6.84
N LYS A 169 1.30 -8.96 -6.52
CA LYS A 169 2.40 -9.72 -7.12
C LYS A 169 3.15 -10.43 -6.02
N GLU A 170 3.16 -11.76 -6.01
CA GLU A 170 3.86 -12.56 -5.00
C GLU A 170 5.34 -12.21 -4.91
N VAL A 171 5.86 -12.15 -3.70
CA VAL A 171 7.26 -11.84 -3.39
C VAL A 171 7.93 -13.07 -2.78
N SER A 172 9.14 -13.37 -3.23
CA SER A 172 9.94 -14.43 -2.63
C SER A 172 10.41 -14.02 -1.23
N VAL A 173 10.35 -14.95 -0.28
CA VAL A 173 10.87 -14.75 1.08
C VAL A 173 12.00 -15.75 1.31
N SER A 174 13.23 -15.26 1.58
CA SER A 174 14.36 -16.10 1.92
C SER A 174 14.33 -16.49 3.40
N GLY A 175 14.92 -17.65 3.74
CA GLY A 175 14.94 -18.16 5.12
C GLY A 175 13.69 -18.97 5.51
N SER A 176 12.78 -19.24 4.60
CA SER A 176 11.83 -20.34 4.75
C SER A 176 12.60 -21.64 4.55
N SER A 177 12.77 -22.42 5.60
CA SER A 177 13.30 -23.78 5.49
C SER A 177 12.43 -24.56 4.53
N ILE A 178 12.93 -24.81 3.33
CA ILE A 178 12.42 -25.89 2.50
C ILE A 178 12.85 -27.15 3.23
N LEU A 179 11.99 -27.70 4.08
CA LEU A 179 12.15 -29.08 4.50
C LEU A 179 12.05 -29.93 3.23
N LYS A 180 13.19 -30.53 2.87
CA LYS A 180 13.27 -31.59 1.88
C LYS A 180 12.55 -32.83 2.36
#